data_571981bad5b80356c429965e191ee276
#
_entry.id   571981bad5b80356c429965e191ee276
#
_cell.length_a   1.000
_cell.length_b   1.000
_cell.length_c   1.000
_cell.angle_alpha   90.00
_cell.angle_beta   90.00
_cell.angle_gamma   90.00
#
_symmetry.space_group_name_H-M   'P 1'
#
loop_
_entity.id
_entity.type
_entity.pdbx_description
1 polymer ?
#
loop_
_entity_poly.entity_id
_entity_poly.type
_entity_poly.pdbx_seq_one_letter_code
_entity_poly.pdbx_strand_id
1 'polypeptide(L)'
;MIVLLMIMSSISEVISMGSIIPFLGVIASPDLVYNHELMKPIVKIFDLSYSHEIILPITIIFITAVVLSNSLRLLLTYSVLRLSYAIGADMSIDMYRRTLYQAYSVHVSRNSSEVINGIINKTTLVTGGVITPILYLVSSTIILIGILTTLFFIDPIITLISMGIFGIFYVLVSIYVKKNLANNSKVIAENSTQMVKSL
;
A
#
# COMPACT_ATOMS: atom_id res chain seq x y z
N MET A 1 -3.34 5.82 15.63
CA MET A 1 -1.91 5.85 15.25
C MET A 1 -1.68 5.42 13.79
N ILE A 2 -2.15 4.25 13.33
CA ILE A 2 -1.94 3.78 11.94
C ILE A 2 -2.56 4.70 10.89
N VAL A 3 -3.79 5.18 11.08
CA VAL A 3 -4.44 6.12 10.16
C VAL A 3 -3.63 7.42 10.01
N LEU A 4 -3.06 7.92 11.09
CA LEU A 4 -2.20 9.10 11.04
C LEU A 4 -0.92 8.81 10.23
N LEU A 5 -0.31 7.64 10.39
CA LEU A 5 0.82 7.21 9.56
C LEU A 5 0.44 7.06 8.09
N MET A 6 -0.78 6.59 7.79
CA MET A 6 -1.29 6.50 6.42
C MET A 6 -1.40 7.88 5.77
N ILE A 7 -1.93 8.86 6.50
CA ILE A 7 -2.05 10.25 6.03
C ILE A 7 -0.66 10.88 5.84
N MET A 8 0.23 10.74 6.82
CA MET A 8 1.61 11.27 6.71
C MET A 8 2.37 10.65 5.53
N SER A 9 2.24 9.34 5.34
CA SER A 9 2.84 8.64 4.20
C SER A 9 2.28 9.15 2.87
N SER A 10 0.96 9.35 2.79
CA SER A 10 0.31 9.91 1.59
C SER A 10 0.82 11.31 1.26
N ILE A 11 0.87 12.20 2.24
CA ILE A 11 1.37 13.58 2.05
C ILE A 11 2.84 13.55 1.60
N SER A 12 3.67 12.75 2.24
CA SER A 12 5.08 12.62 1.90
C SER A 12 5.30 12.05 0.49
N GLU A 13 4.46 11.10 0.06
CA GLU A 13 4.49 10.53 -1.28
C GLU A 13 4.11 11.57 -2.35
N VAL A 14 3.09 12.37 -2.09
CA VAL A 14 2.69 13.49 -2.97
C VAL A 14 3.82 14.53 -3.09
N ILE A 15 4.45 14.90 -1.99
CA ILE A 15 5.58 15.85 -1.98
C ILE A 15 6.77 15.27 -2.78
N SER A 16 7.08 13.99 -2.57
CA SER A 16 8.15 13.30 -3.28
C SER A 16 7.90 13.25 -4.79
N MET A 17 6.67 12.92 -5.22
CA MET A 17 6.28 12.94 -6.63
C MET A 17 6.30 14.36 -7.21
N GLY A 18 5.79 15.34 -6.46
CA GLY A 18 5.80 16.74 -6.88
C GLY A 18 7.21 17.32 -7.07
N SER A 19 8.18 16.85 -6.28
CA SER A 19 9.57 17.28 -6.37
C SER A 19 10.31 16.81 -7.63
N ILE A 20 9.74 15.84 -8.38
CA ILE A 20 10.28 15.39 -9.67
C ILE A 20 10.24 16.52 -10.71
N ILE A 21 9.18 17.32 -10.71
CA ILE A 21 8.99 18.41 -11.71
C ILE A 21 10.11 19.43 -11.64
N PRO A 22 10.40 20.08 -10.49
CA PRO A 22 11.52 21.01 -10.39
C PRO A 22 12.87 20.34 -10.62
N PHE A 23 13.06 19.09 -10.19
CA PHE A 23 14.29 18.33 -10.40
C PHE A 23 14.57 18.10 -11.90
N LEU A 24 13.59 17.61 -12.67
CA LEU A 24 13.74 17.45 -14.13
C LEU A 24 13.87 18.78 -14.85
N GLY A 25 13.15 19.80 -14.39
CA GLY A 25 13.23 21.16 -14.93
C GLY A 25 14.63 21.75 -14.83
N VAL A 26 15.30 21.56 -13.70
CA VAL A 26 16.68 22.03 -13.49
C VAL A 26 17.68 21.29 -14.38
N ILE A 27 17.50 20.01 -14.60
CA ILE A 27 18.37 19.24 -15.50
C ILE A 27 18.18 19.66 -16.96
N ALA A 28 16.93 19.91 -17.38
CA ALA A 28 16.61 20.26 -18.75
C ALA A 28 16.95 21.73 -19.07
N SER A 29 16.68 22.65 -18.16
CA SER A 29 16.82 24.10 -18.38
C SER A 29 17.07 24.84 -17.06
N PRO A 30 18.32 24.86 -16.52
CA PRO A 30 18.64 25.50 -15.24
C PRO A 30 18.22 26.96 -15.17
N ASP A 31 18.40 27.71 -16.28
CA ASP A 31 18.10 29.15 -16.35
C ASP A 31 16.60 29.45 -16.15
N LEU A 32 15.72 28.63 -16.70
CA LEU A 32 14.28 28.81 -16.55
C LEU A 32 13.83 28.56 -15.09
N VAL A 33 14.40 27.56 -14.43
CA VAL A 33 14.07 27.23 -13.05
C VAL A 33 14.67 28.25 -12.09
N TYR A 34 15.89 28.71 -12.34
CA TYR A 34 16.56 29.74 -11.51
C TYR A 34 15.76 31.05 -11.45
N ASN A 35 15.18 31.47 -12.58
CA ASN A 35 14.37 32.69 -12.68
C ASN A 35 12.91 32.52 -12.22
N HIS A 36 12.47 31.31 -11.91
CA HIS A 36 11.11 31.04 -11.51
C HIS A 36 10.82 31.57 -10.11
N GLU A 37 9.68 32.22 -9.89
CA GLU A 37 9.31 32.85 -8.62
C GLU A 37 9.36 31.91 -7.41
N LEU A 38 8.95 30.67 -7.59
CA LEU A 38 8.95 29.64 -6.52
C LEU A 38 10.36 29.20 -6.11
N MET A 39 11.39 29.46 -6.93
CA MET A 39 12.77 29.10 -6.64
C MET A 39 13.56 30.22 -5.96
N LYS A 40 13.05 31.46 -5.98
CA LYS A 40 13.69 32.61 -5.30
C LYS A 40 14.07 32.36 -3.84
N PRO A 41 13.23 31.69 -3.00
CA PRO A 41 13.65 31.38 -1.63
C PRO A 41 14.86 30.45 -1.55
N ILE A 42 14.95 29.45 -2.44
CA ILE A 42 16.06 28.48 -2.48
C ILE A 42 17.34 29.20 -2.93
N VAL A 43 17.25 29.98 -4.00
CA VAL A 43 18.38 30.80 -4.51
C VAL A 43 18.93 31.70 -3.41
N LYS A 44 18.05 32.34 -2.61
CA LYS A 44 18.42 33.23 -1.53
C LYS A 44 19.02 32.52 -0.30
N ILE A 45 18.48 31.34 0.05
CA ILE A 45 18.97 30.57 1.21
C ILE A 45 20.35 29.99 0.94
N PHE A 46 20.61 29.54 -0.30
CA PHE A 46 21.91 28.96 -0.69
C PHE A 46 22.87 29.96 -1.32
N ASP A 47 22.51 31.26 -1.38
CA ASP A 47 23.31 32.36 -1.94
C ASP A 47 23.89 32.05 -3.33
N LEU A 48 23.01 31.53 -4.22
CA LEU A 48 23.43 31.05 -5.53
C LEU A 48 23.61 32.23 -6.49
N SER A 49 24.79 32.31 -7.08
CA SER A 49 25.16 33.40 -8.03
C SER A 49 24.92 33.03 -9.49
N TYR A 50 24.93 31.72 -9.81
CA TYR A 50 24.80 31.21 -11.18
C TYR A 50 23.69 30.18 -11.30
N SER A 51 23.04 30.15 -12.43
CA SER A 51 21.90 29.20 -12.71
C SER A 51 22.32 27.73 -12.62
N HIS A 52 23.55 27.37 -12.94
CA HIS A 52 24.04 25.99 -12.78
C HIS A 52 24.20 25.55 -11.32
N GLU A 53 24.40 26.46 -10.40
CA GLU A 53 24.56 26.13 -8.98
C GLU A 53 23.27 25.61 -8.33
N ILE A 54 22.09 25.90 -8.93
CA ILE A 54 20.78 25.45 -8.43
C ILE A 54 20.57 23.93 -8.57
N ILE A 55 21.33 23.26 -9.45
CA ILE A 55 21.23 21.82 -9.70
C ILE A 55 21.48 21.03 -8.40
N LEU A 56 22.54 21.38 -7.68
CA LEU A 56 22.96 20.64 -6.50
C LEU A 56 21.93 20.74 -5.34
N PRO A 57 21.49 21.94 -4.91
CA PRO A 57 20.46 22.06 -3.88
C PRO A 57 19.15 21.35 -4.21
N ILE A 58 18.65 21.51 -5.45
CA ILE A 58 17.41 20.85 -5.85
C ILE A 58 17.56 19.32 -5.89
N THR A 59 18.71 18.81 -6.32
CA THR A 59 19.00 17.37 -6.28
C THR A 59 19.02 16.85 -4.84
N ILE A 60 19.63 17.56 -3.91
CA ILE A 60 19.64 17.18 -2.50
C ILE A 60 18.23 17.19 -1.91
N ILE A 61 17.44 18.23 -2.19
CA ILE A 61 16.04 18.33 -1.73
C ILE A 61 15.22 17.15 -2.29
N PHE A 62 15.37 16.85 -3.58
CA PHE A 62 14.67 15.74 -4.22
C PHE A 62 15.06 14.39 -3.58
N ILE A 63 16.36 14.10 -3.46
CA ILE A 63 16.83 12.85 -2.83
C ILE A 63 16.30 12.74 -1.40
N THR A 64 16.37 13.83 -0.63
CA THR A 64 15.88 13.85 0.76
C THR A 64 14.38 13.59 0.82
N ALA A 65 13.58 14.20 -0.05
CA ALA A 65 12.15 13.98 -0.14
C ALA A 65 11.82 12.51 -0.48
N VAL A 66 12.52 11.92 -1.45
CA VAL A 66 12.36 10.52 -1.85
C VAL A 66 12.73 9.56 -0.72
N VAL A 67 13.88 9.77 -0.06
CA VAL A 67 14.33 8.92 1.06
C VAL A 67 13.35 9.01 2.24
N LEU A 68 12.90 10.22 2.59
CA LEU A 68 11.95 10.42 3.68
C LEU A 68 10.60 9.75 3.38
N SER A 69 10.08 9.92 2.16
CA SER A 69 8.82 9.31 1.72
C SER A 69 8.89 7.78 1.78
N ASN A 70 9.96 7.19 1.24
CA ASN A 70 10.13 5.74 1.27
C ASN A 70 10.34 5.21 2.71
N SER A 71 11.02 5.96 3.58
CA SER A 71 11.18 5.59 4.98
C SER A 71 9.83 5.56 5.72
N LEU A 72 8.97 6.57 5.50
CA LEU A 72 7.61 6.59 6.04
C LEU A 72 6.75 5.44 5.50
N ARG A 73 6.89 5.12 4.22
CA ARG A 73 6.19 3.97 3.60
C ARG A 73 6.62 2.64 4.22
N LEU A 74 7.91 2.46 4.48
CA LEU A 74 8.42 1.26 5.18
C LEU A 74 7.88 1.17 6.60
N LEU A 75 7.85 2.28 7.35
CA LEU A 75 7.26 2.34 8.69
C LEU A 75 5.77 2.02 8.67
N LEU A 76 5.03 2.52 7.68
CA LEU A 76 3.62 2.20 7.48
C LEU A 76 3.43 0.71 7.21
N THR A 77 4.19 0.14 6.27
CA THR A 77 4.15 -1.29 5.94
C THR A 77 4.41 -2.16 7.16
N TYR A 78 5.45 -1.84 7.92
CA TYR A 78 5.75 -2.53 9.18
C TYR A 78 4.60 -2.44 10.19
N SER A 79 4.01 -1.24 10.34
CA SER A 79 2.89 -1.02 11.28
C SER A 79 1.63 -1.78 10.87
N VAL A 80 1.32 -1.83 9.57
CA VAL A 80 0.19 -2.60 9.03
C VAL A 80 0.38 -4.09 9.27
N LEU A 81 1.57 -4.63 8.98
CA LEU A 81 1.87 -6.04 9.22
C LEU A 81 1.80 -6.37 10.71
N ARG A 82 2.41 -5.54 11.55
CA ARG A 82 2.37 -5.73 13.01
C ARG A 82 0.95 -5.74 13.55
N LEU A 83 0.08 -4.83 13.09
CA LEU A 83 -1.33 -4.82 13.48
C LEU A 83 -2.06 -6.08 12.99
N SER A 84 -1.85 -6.49 11.74
CA SER A 84 -2.47 -7.69 11.18
C SER A 84 -2.12 -8.94 12.00
N TYR A 85 -0.86 -9.12 12.32
CA TYR A 85 -0.42 -10.27 13.11
C TYR A 85 -0.88 -10.19 14.58
N ALA A 86 -0.97 -8.99 15.16
CA ALA A 86 -1.53 -8.82 16.49
C ALA A 86 -3.00 -9.24 16.54
N ILE A 87 -3.81 -8.79 15.56
CA ILE A 87 -5.21 -9.23 15.43
C ILE A 87 -5.30 -10.76 15.24
N GLY A 88 -4.43 -11.33 14.40
CA GLY A 88 -4.35 -12.77 14.20
C GLY A 88 -4.02 -13.55 15.50
N ALA A 89 -3.10 -13.05 16.29
CA ALA A 89 -2.77 -13.64 17.58
C ALA A 89 -3.95 -13.60 18.56
N ASP A 90 -4.63 -12.45 18.68
CA ASP A 90 -5.83 -12.29 19.50
C ASP A 90 -6.95 -13.25 19.07
N MET A 91 -7.17 -13.38 17.75
CA MET A 91 -8.12 -14.34 17.19
C MET A 91 -7.75 -15.78 17.53
N SER A 92 -6.49 -16.17 17.44
CA SER A 92 -6.01 -17.50 17.80
C SER A 92 -6.26 -17.80 19.28
N ILE A 93 -5.96 -16.85 20.15
CA ILE A 93 -6.18 -16.98 21.60
C ILE A 93 -7.67 -17.13 21.90
N ASP A 94 -8.53 -16.33 21.27
CA ASP A 94 -9.97 -16.42 21.51
C ASP A 94 -10.56 -17.75 20.98
N MET A 95 -10.15 -18.20 19.81
CA MET A 95 -10.54 -19.51 19.28
C MET A 95 -10.09 -20.65 20.18
N TYR A 96 -8.83 -20.62 20.64
CA TYR A 96 -8.29 -21.62 21.55
C TYR A 96 -9.06 -21.64 22.87
N ARG A 97 -9.33 -20.47 23.46
CA ARG A 97 -10.14 -20.34 24.68
C ARG A 97 -11.52 -20.93 24.48
N ARG A 98 -12.25 -20.57 23.42
CA ARG A 98 -13.58 -21.12 23.13
C ARG A 98 -13.56 -22.62 22.94
N THR A 99 -12.50 -23.18 22.36
CA THR A 99 -12.33 -24.61 22.20
C THR A 99 -12.18 -25.30 23.58
N LEU A 100 -11.38 -24.73 24.49
CA LEU A 100 -11.19 -25.30 25.85
C LEU A 100 -12.47 -25.33 26.68
N TYR A 101 -13.40 -24.39 26.43
CA TYR A 101 -14.67 -24.36 27.19
C TYR A 101 -15.80 -25.17 26.49
N GLN A 102 -15.50 -26.00 25.48
CA GLN A 102 -16.47 -26.92 24.90
C GLN A 102 -16.77 -28.09 25.83
N ALA A 103 -17.92 -28.75 25.63
CA ALA A 103 -18.32 -29.92 26.41
C ALA A 103 -17.28 -31.06 26.29
N TYR A 104 -17.07 -31.81 27.37
CA TYR A 104 -16.10 -32.91 27.43
C TYR A 104 -16.29 -33.94 26.30
N SER A 105 -17.54 -34.25 25.94
CA SER A 105 -17.86 -35.15 24.83
C SER A 105 -17.25 -34.71 23.48
N VAL A 106 -17.14 -33.39 23.24
CA VAL A 106 -16.50 -32.85 22.05
C VAL A 106 -14.99 -33.00 22.09
N HIS A 107 -14.38 -32.86 23.29
CA HIS A 107 -12.95 -33.05 23.45
C HIS A 107 -12.50 -34.48 23.20
N VAL A 108 -13.26 -35.44 23.69
CA VAL A 108 -12.94 -36.89 23.53
C VAL A 108 -13.11 -37.35 22.08
N SER A 109 -14.02 -36.72 21.33
CA SER A 109 -14.30 -37.10 19.95
C SER A 109 -13.34 -36.49 18.93
N ARG A 110 -12.46 -35.55 19.34
CA ARG A 110 -11.55 -34.84 18.42
C ARG A 110 -10.08 -35.05 18.78
N ASN A 111 -9.25 -35.15 17.74
CA ASN A 111 -7.80 -35.16 17.94
C ASN A 111 -7.31 -33.73 18.26
N SER A 112 -6.62 -33.57 19.40
CA SER A 112 -6.08 -32.27 19.84
C SER A 112 -5.16 -31.63 18.80
N SER A 113 -4.36 -32.42 18.09
CA SER A 113 -3.44 -31.95 17.05
C SER A 113 -4.21 -31.36 15.86
N GLU A 114 -5.36 -31.95 15.48
CA GLU A 114 -6.21 -31.46 14.41
C GLU A 114 -6.86 -30.11 14.78
N VAL A 115 -7.30 -29.98 16.03
CA VAL A 115 -7.88 -28.74 16.54
C VAL A 115 -6.85 -27.61 16.54
N ILE A 116 -5.65 -27.87 17.09
CA ILE A 116 -4.56 -26.86 17.15
C ILE A 116 -4.15 -26.43 15.72
N ASN A 117 -3.92 -27.41 14.84
CA ASN A 117 -3.57 -27.13 13.45
C ASN A 117 -4.69 -26.37 12.71
N GLY A 118 -5.93 -26.72 12.95
CA GLY A 118 -7.10 -26.02 12.43
C GLY A 118 -7.15 -24.55 12.88
N ILE A 119 -6.91 -24.26 14.16
CA ILE A 119 -6.86 -22.88 14.69
C ILE A 119 -5.75 -22.10 14.02
N ILE A 120 -4.52 -22.62 13.99
CA ILE A 120 -3.36 -21.93 13.43
C ILE A 120 -3.57 -21.64 11.93
N ASN A 121 -3.94 -22.65 11.15
CA ASN A 121 -4.12 -22.51 9.71
C ASN A 121 -5.26 -21.55 9.35
N LYS A 122 -6.42 -21.67 10.00
CA LYS A 122 -7.55 -20.78 9.74
C LYS A 122 -7.26 -19.34 10.11
N THR A 123 -6.59 -19.11 11.26
CA THR A 123 -6.21 -17.75 11.66
C THR A 123 -5.18 -17.17 10.70
N THR A 124 -4.19 -17.94 10.26
CA THR A 124 -3.20 -17.49 9.27
C THR A 124 -3.85 -17.14 7.95
N LEU A 125 -4.79 -17.96 7.47
CA LEU A 125 -5.55 -17.68 6.24
C LEU A 125 -6.39 -16.40 6.36
N VAL A 126 -7.07 -16.19 7.47
CA VAL A 126 -7.85 -14.95 7.71
C VAL A 126 -6.94 -13.74 7.84
N THR A 127 -5.85 -13.85 8.58
CA THR A 127 -4.90 -12.75 8.75
C THR A 127 -4.25 -12.34 7.43
N GLY A 128 -3.71 -13.31 6.70
CA GLY A 128 -3.01 -13.06 5.42
C GLY A 128 -3.95 -12.80 4.24
N GLY A 129 -5.10 -13.49 4.20
CA GLY A 129 -6.04 -13.42 3.08
C GLY A 129 -7.12 -12.34 3.21
N VAL A 130 -7.40 -11.85 4.41
CA VAL A 130 -8.48 -10.88 4.63
C VAL A 130 -7.98 -9.63 5.35
N ILE A 131 -7.42 -9.76 6.54
CA ILE A 131 -7.08 -8.60 7.40
C ILE A 131 -6.00 -7.75 6.74
N THR A 132 -4.88 -8.37 6.36
CA THR A 132 -3.75 -7.67 5.74
C THR A 132 -4.15 -6.97 4.43
N PRO A 133 -4.84 -7.63 3.46
CA PRO A 133 -5.30 -6.96 2.25
C PRO A 133 -6.27 -5.81 2.50
N ILE A 134 -7.17 -5.92 3.48
CA ILE A 134 -8.10 -4.82 3.81
C ILE A 134 -7.32 -3.60 4.32
N LEU A 135 -6.34 -3.79 5.21
CA LEU A 135 -5.52 -2.68 5.71
C LEU A 135 -4.70 -2.02 4.59
N TYR A 136 -4.16 -2.81 3.65
CA TYR A 136 -3.50 -2.27 2.46
C TYR A 136 -4.46 -1.54 1.54
N LEU A 137 -5.68 -2.03 1.37
CA LEU A 137 -6.70 -1.38 0.56
C LEU A 137 -7.06 0.00 1.13
N VAL A 138 -7.28 0.09 2.44
CA VAL A 138 -7.53 1.38 3.12
C VAL A 138 -6.35 2.34 2.92
N SER A 139 -5.11 1.86 3.15
CA SER A 139 -3.91 2.66 2.95
C SER A 139 -3.78 3.18 1.51
N SER A 140 -3.93 2.28 0.54
CA SER A 140 -3.82 2.62 -0.89
C SER A 140 -4.92 3.59 -1.34
N THR A 141 -6.11 3.49 -0.76
CA THR A 141 -7.22 4.43 -1.04
C THR A 141 -6.88 5.84 -0.56
N ILE A 142 -6.30 5.98 0.63
CA ILE A 142 -5.87 7.28 1.16
C ILE A 142 -4.79 7.89 0.27
N ILE A 143 -3.80 7.10 -0.14
CA ILE A 143 -2.73 7.55 -1.04
C ILE A 143 -3.31 7.96 -2.40
N LEU A 144 -4.20 7.16 -2.97
CA LEU A 144 -4.86 7.44 -4.25
C LEU A 144 -5.63 8.76 -4.21
N ILE A 145 -6.41 8.98 -3.15
CA ILE A 145 -7.14 10.25 -2.96
C ILE A 145 -6.17 11.43 -2.88
N GLY A 146 -5.07 11.29 -2.13
CA GLY A 146 -4.04 12.33 -2.02
C GLY A 146 -3.42 12.70 -3.37
N ILE A 147 -3.04 11.69 -4.17
CA ILE A 147 -2.47 11.89 -5.50
C ILE A 147 -3.49 12.52 -6.45
N LEU A 148 -4.72 11.99 -6.51
CA LEU A 148 -5.76 12.52 -7.39
C LEU A 148 -6.13 13.96 -7.04
N THR A 149 -6.21 14.27 -5.75
CA THR A 149 -6.47 15.65 -5.28
C THR A 149 -5.37 16.60 -5.75
N THR A 150 -4.12 16.21 -5.59
CA THR A 150 -2.97 17.03 -6.01
C THR A 150 -2.94 17.23 -7.53
N LEU A 151 -3.14 16.16 -8.31
CA LEU A 151 -3.19 16.24 -9.77
C LEU A 151 -4.36 17.11 -10.26
N PHE A 152 -5.50 17.04 -9.57
CA PHE A 152 -6.67 17.85 -9.92
C PHE A 152 -6.42 19.36 -9.72
N PHE A 153 -5.62 19.73 -8.72
CA PHE A 153 -5.22 21.14 -8.53
C PHE A 153 -4.17 21.61 -9.54
N ILE A 154 -3.36 20.70 -10.11
CA ILE A 154 -2.37 21.06 -11.12
C ILE A 154 -3.03 21.21 -12.49
N ASP A 155 -3.72 20.17 -12.95
CA ASP A 155 -4.45 20.18 -14.22
C ASP A 155 -5.69 19.25 -14.14
N PRO A 156 -6.90 19.83 -13.99
CA PRO A 156 -8.12 19.04 -13.88
C PRO A 156 -8.43 18.25 -15.15
N ILE A 157 -8.10 18.77 -16.34
CA ILE A 157 -8.44 18.13 -17.62
C ILE A 157 -7.59 16.88 -17.81
N ILE A 158 -6.27 17.00 -17.65
CA ILE A 158 -5.34 15.86 -17.74
C ILE A 158 -5.68 14.80 -16.69
N THR A 159 -6.04 15.23 -15.48
CA THR A 159 -6.42 14.31 -14.40
C THR A 159 -7.68 13.52 -14.75
N LEU A 160 -8.72 14.16 -15.28
CA LEU A 160 -9.95 13.47 -15.68
C LEU A 160 -9.73 12.50 -16.83
N ILE A 161 -8.94 12.88 -17.83
CA ILE A 161 -8.59 12.02 -18.96
C ILE A 161 -7.82 10.79 -18.46
N SER A 162 -6.80 10.99 -17.62
CA SER A 162 -5.99 9.92 -17.06
C SER A 162 -6.84 8.96 -16.21
N MET A 163 -7.72 9.51 -15.36
CA MET A 163 -8.64 8.72 -14.54
C MET A 163 -9.60 7.89 -15.40
N GLY A 164 -10.09 8.44 -16.51
CA GLY A 164 -10.93 7.72 -17.48
C GLY A 164 -10.18 6.56 -18.13
N ILE A 165 -8.97 6.79 -18.62
CA ILE A 165 -8.14 5.77 -19.28
C ILE A 165 -7.82 4.64 -18.31
N PHE A 166 -7.31 4.96 -17.10
CA PHE A 166 -7.01 3.95 -16.08
C PHE A 166 -8.26 3.22 -15.59
N GLY A 167 -9.40 3.90 -15.45
CA GLY A 167 -10.67 3.30 -15.09
C GLY A 167 -11.14 2.27 -16.11
N ILE A 168 -11.12 2.60 -17.40
CA ILE A 168 -11.47 1.68 -18.50
C ILE A 168 -10.52 0.47 -18.48
N PHE A 169 -9.20 0.72 -18.39
CA PHE A 169 -8.22 -0.36 -18.35
C PHE A 169 -8.44 -1.30 -17.16
N TYR A 170 -8.72 -0.76 -15.97
CA TYR A 170 -9.02 -1.55 -14.78
C TYR A 170 -10.28 -2.40 -14.94
N VAL A 171 -11.34 -1.86 -15.53
CA VAL A 171 -12.59 -2.60 -15.80
C VAL A 171 -12.33 -3.76 -16.77
N LEU A 172 -11.59 -3.53 -17.85
CA LEU A 172 -11.24 -4.58 -18.82
C LEU A 172 -10.44 -5.71 -18.17
N VAL A 173 -9.40 -5.37 -17.40
CA VAL A 173 -8.59 -6.35 -16.66
C VAL A 173 -9.44 -7.10 -15.65
N SER A 174 -10.32 -6.41 -14.91
CA SER A 174 -11.19 -7.03 -13.91
C SER A 174 -12.16 -8.04 -14.52
N ILE A 175 -12.76 -7.75 -15.67
CA ILE A 175 -13.63 -8.66 -16.41
C ILE A 175 -12.87 -9.91 -16.87
N TYR A 176 -11.67 -9.71 -17.44
CA TYR A 176 -10.81 -10.80 -17.91
C TYR A 176 -10.38 -11.72 -16.76
N VAL A 177 -9.92 -11.13 -15.67
CA VAL A 177 -9.43 -11.87 -14.48
C VAL A 177 -10.58 -12.62 -13.80
N LYS A 178 -11.77 -12.01 -13.64
CA LYS A 178 -12.93 -12.70 -13.05
C LYS A 178 -13.30 -13.95 -13.82
N LYS A 179 -13.29 -13.90 -15.14
CA LYS A 179 -13.63 -15.04 -16.00
C LYS A 179 -12.63 -16.22 -15.80
N ASN A 180 -11.34 -15.91 -15.73
CA ASN A 180 -10.29 -16.93 -15.52
C ASN A 180 -10.26 -17.45 -14.08
N LEU A 181 -10.50 -16.59 -13.08
CA LEU A 181 -10.54 -16.99 -11.67
C LEU A 181 -11.71 -17.94 -11.37
N ALA A 182 -12.87 -17.70 -11.95
CA ALA A 182 -14.04 -18.56 -11.78
C ALA A 182 -13.79 -19.99 -12.31
N ASN A 183 -13.05 -20.13 -13.40
CA ASN A 183 -12.68 -21.45 -13.93
C ASN A 183 -11.60 -22.13 -13.06
N ASN A 184 -10.57 -21.38 -12.63
CA ASN A 184 -9.49 -21.93 -11.82
C ASN A 184 -9.96 -22.33 -10.41
N SER A 185 -10.90 -21.58 -9.81
CA SER A 185 -11.43 -21.91 -8.48
C SER A 185 -12.21 -23.21 -8.48
N LYS A 186 -12.92 -23.55 -9.56
CA LYS A 186 -13.60 -24.86 -9.70
C LYS A 186 -12.59 -26.02 -9.78
N VAL A 187 -11.54 -25.87 -10.59
CA VAL A 187 -10.47 -26.87 -10.72
C VAL A 187 -9.71 -27.08 -9.41
N ILE A 188 -9.43 -26.01 -8.67
CA ILE A 188 -8.77 -26.09 -7.35
C ILE A 188 -9.68 -26.78 -6.33
N ALA A 189 -10.97 -26.47 -6.31
CA ALA A 189 -11.93 -27.08 -5.39
C ALA A 189 -12.11 -28.59 -5.68
N GLU A 190 -12.17 -29.00 -6.94
CA GLU A 190 -12.24 -30.40 -7.34
C GLU A 190 -10.96 -31.17 -6.99
N ASN A 191 -9.79 -30.60 -7.29
CA ASN A 191 -8.49 -31.24 -7.00
C ASN A 191 -8.22 -31.32 -5.49
N SER A 192 -8.58 -30.32 -4.71
CA SER A 192 -8.43 -30.36 -3.25
C SER A 192 -9.33 -31.42 -2.61
N THR A 193 -10.53 -31.61 -3.16
CA THR A 193 -11.44 -32.65 -2.68
C THR A 193 -10.94 -34.06 -3.06
N GLN A 194 -10.32 -34.22 -4.22
CA GLN A 194 -9.69 -35.50 -4.61
C GLN A 194 -8.45 -35.82 -3.78
N MET A 195 -7.62 -34.82 -3.46
CA MET A 195 -6.46 -34.98 -2.59
C MET A 195 -6.84 -35.48 -1.19
N VAL A 196 -7.92 -34.93 -0.62
CA VAL A 196 -8.41 -35.36 0.70
C VAL A 196 -9.01 -36.79 0.66
N LYS A 197 -9.56 -37.23 -0.48
CA LYS A 197 -10.09 -38.59 -0.65
C LYS A 197 -9.02 -39.65 -0.90
N SER A 198 -7.82 -39.24 -1.33
CA SER A 198 -6.71 -40.15 -1.61
C SER A 198 -5.75 -40.37 -0.41
N LEU A 199 -5.99 -39.67 0.69
CA LEU A 199 -5.34 -39.85 2.02
C LEU A 199 -6.22 -40.67 2.95
#